data_46ea376451a5765d8b4e01d7dc636336
#
_entry.id   46ea376451a5765d8b4e01d7dc636336
#
_cell.length_a   1.000
_cell.length_b   1.000
_cell.length_c   1.000
_cell.angle_alpha   90.00
_cell.angle_beta   90.00
_cell.angle_gamma   90.00
#
_symmetry.space_group_name_H-M   'P 1'
#
loop_
_entity.id
_entity.type
_entity.pdbx_description
1 polymer ?
#
loop_
_entity_poly.entity_id
_entity_poly.type
_entity_poly.pdbx_seq_one_letter_code
_entity_poly.pdbx_strand_id
1 'polypeptide(L)'
;MGNFTSGTSIEQRPTTVNQRLAFGHWEVDTVLSSRSESRSCLVTFVERKTRLLWAIKAPNRTAKALNTAFGKFMGAFGPQVKSITVDHGKEFANYQALEQDYQIKVYFCHPYSPWERGSNEYFNRRLRWFFPKKTNFS
;
A
#
# COMPACT_ATOMS: atom_id res chain seq x y z
N MET A 1 -1.00 10.31 -15.41
CA MET A 1 -0.56 10.23 -14.03
C MET A 1 0.93 9.95 -13.97
N GLY A 2 1.68 10.77 -13.26
CA GLY A 2 3.12 10.61 -13.19
C GLY A 2 3.55 9.49 -12.27
N ASN A 3 4.50 8.71 -12.71
CA ASN A 3 5.20 7.74 -11.89
C ASN A 3 6.66 8.16 -11.75
N PHE A 4 7.28 7.81 -10.65
CA PHE A 4 8.72 7.98 -10.48
C PHE A 4 9.42 6.65 -10.61
N THR A 5 10.75 6.69 -10.86
CA THR A 5 11.53 5.48 -11.14
C THR A 5 12.59 5.18 -10.08
N SER A 6 12.75 6.07 -9.10
CA SER A 6 13.68 5.84 -7.99
C SER A 6 13.08 4.89 -6.96
N GLY A 7 13.88 4.49 -5.99
CA GLY A 7 13.46 3.59 -4.92
C GLY A 7 14.02 2.19 -5.09
N THR A 8 13.85 1.36 -4.09
CA THR A 8 14.36 -0.02 -4.09
C THR A 8 13.41 -0.93 -4.86
N SER A 9 13.93 -1.59 -5.90
CA SER A 9 13.14 -2.52 -6.70
C SER A 9 12.70 -3.73 -5.88
N ILE A 10 11.53 -4.28 -6.23
CA ILE A 10 11.03 -5.53 -5.66
C ILE A 10 12.01 -6.69 -5.91
N GLU A 11 12.85 -6.60 -6.93
CA GLU A 11 13.87 -7.61 -7.20
C GLU A 11 14.85 -7.75 -6.04
N GLN A 12 15.05 -6.70 -5.25
CA GLN A 12 15.92 -6.71 -4.10
C GLN A 12 15.20 -7.16 -2.82
N ARG A 13 13.90 -7.45 -2.91
CA ARG A 13 13.14 -7.93 -1.76
C ARG A 13 13.60 -9.35 -1.41
N PRO A 14 13.90 -9.63 -0.12
CA PRO A 14 14.38 -10.96 0.29
C PRO A 14 13.44 -12.08 -0.12
N THR A 15 14.01 -13.22 -0.48
CA THR A 15 13.24 -14.40 -0.88
C THR A 15 12.26 -14.83 0.20
N THR A 16 12.64 -14.70 1.47
CA THR A 16 11.76 -15.04 2.61
C THR A 16 10.47 -14.24 2.59
N VAL A 17 10.50 -12.98 2.13
CA VAL A 17 9.29 -12.16 1.99
C VAL A 17 8.41 -12.74 0.88
N ASN A 18 9.02 -13.10 -0.25
CA ASN A 18 8.30 -13.71 -1.38
C ASN A 18 7.65 -15.03 -0.98
N GLN A 19 8.28 -15.78 -0.10
CA GLN A 19 7.78 -17.06 0.40
C GLN A 19 6.78 -16.91 1.54
N ARG A 20 6.51 -15.69 2.00
CA ARG A 20 5.55 -15.38 3.07
C ARG A 20 5.85 -16.10 4.37
N LEU A 21 7.15 -16.21 4.74
CA LEU A 21 7.57 -16.96 5.91
C LEU A 21 7.63 -16.13 7.20
N ALA A 22 7.75 -14.81 7.08
CA ALA A 22 7.91 -13.93 8.24
C ALA A 22 6.79 -12.89 8.29
N PHE A 23 6.26 -12.66 9.48
CA PHE A 23 5.28 -11.59 9.71
C PHE A 23 5.98 -10.22 9.65
N GLY A 24 5.26 -9.22 9.14
CA GLY A 24 5.74 -7.84 9.16
C GLY A 24 6.00 -7.25 7.78
N HIS A 25 5.79 -8.02 6.71
CA HIS A 25 5.97 -7.54 5.34
C HIS A 25 4.60 -7.29 4.72
N TRP A 26 4.34 -6.02 4.40
CA TRP A 26 3.00 -5.56 4.02
C TRP A 26 2.99 -5.08 2.56
N GLU A 27 1.86 -5.26 1.91
CA GLU A 27 1.58 -4.68 0.60
C GLU A 27 0.59 -3.55 0.80
N VAL A 28 0.86 -2.40 0.16
CA VAL A 28 0.04 -1.21 0.31
C VAL A 28 -0.47 -0.77 -1.05
N ASP A 29 -1.75 -0.45 -1.10
CA ASP A 29 -2.39 0.01 -2.32
C ASP A 29 -3.50 1.00 -1.98
N THR A 30 -4.04 1.64 -3.00
CA THR A 30 -5.16 2.55 -2.85
C THR A 30 -6.33 2.08 -3.71
N VAL A 31 -7.52 2.17 -3.15
CA VAL A 31 -8.77 1.84 -3.84
C VAL A 31 -9.58 3.12 -3.94
N LEU A 32 -9.79 3.59 -5.16
CA LEU A 32 -10.44 4.87 -5.40
C LEU A 32 -11.95 4.78 -5.22
N SER A 33 -12.52 5.86 -4.69
CA SER A 33 -13.94 6.10 -4.66
C SER A 33 -14.46 6.45 -6.06
N SER A 34 -15.76 6.65 -6.18
CA SER A 34 -16.36 7.10 -7.42
C SER A 34 -15.82 8.47 -7.83
N ARG A 35 -15.43 8.60 -9.09
CA ARG A 35 -14.88 9.85 -9.62
C ARG A 35 -15.89 11.00 -9.60
N SER A 36 -17.17 10.70 -9.75
CA SER A 36 -18.20 11.73 -9.84
C SER A 36 -18.61 12.29 -8.49
N GLU A 37 -18.23 11.64 -7.39
CA GLU A 37 -18.74 12.00 -6.07
C GLU A 37 -17.67 12.45 -5.11
N SER A 38 -16.47 11.86 -5.16
CA SER A 38 -15.46 12.13 -4.15
C SER A 38 -14.07 11.76 -4.65
N ARG A 39 -13.05 12.44 -4.11
CA ARG A 39 -11.64 12.10 -4.33
C ARG A 39 -11.11 11.16 -3.27
N SER A 40 -11.92 10.78 -2.29
CA SER A 40 -11.48 9.91 -1.22
C SER A 40 -11.12 8.52 -1.71
N CYS A 41 -10.26 7.87 -0.96
CA CYS A 41 -9.84 6.50 -1.27
C CYS A 41 -9.68 5.71 0.02
N LEU A 42 -9.58 4.39 -0.12
CA LEU A 42 -9.12 3.51 0.93
C LEU A 42 -7.66 3.19 0.70
N VAL A 43 -6.84 3.35 1.72
CA VAL A 43 -5.46 2.86 1.70
C VAL A 43 -5.49 1.49 2.35
N THR A 44 -5.14 0.46 1.59
CA THR A 44 -5.21 -0.92 2.07
C THR A 44 -3.82 -1.43 2.40
N PHE A 45 -3.72 -2.12 3.52
CA PHE A 45 -2.49 -2.71 4.02
C PHE A 45 -2.74 -4.19 4.23
N VAL A 46 -2.02 -5.03 3.50
CA VAL A 46 -2.19 -6.49 3.56
C VAL A 46 -0.88 -7.12 4.02
N GLU A 47 -0.92 -7.80 5.15
CA GLU A 47 0.25 -8.52 5.66
C GLU A 47 0.40 -9.84 4.90
N ARG A 48 1.61 -10.11 4.39
CA ARG A 48 1.82 -11.18 3.42
C ARG A 48 1.73 -12.59 4.01
N LYS A 49 2.14 -12.78 5.26
CA LYS A 49 2.11 -14.10 5.87
C LYS A 49 0.72 -14.51 6.31
N THR A 50 0.02 -13.61 7.00
CA THR A 50 -1.28 -13.90 7.62
C THR A 50 -2.46 -13.54 6.75
N ARG A 51 -2.24 -12.72 5.71
CA ARG A 51 -3.28 -12.14 4.86
C ARG A 51 -4.20 -11.18 5.61
N LEU A 52 -3.74 -10.67 6.76
CA LEU A 52 -4.48 -9.64 7.49
C LEU A 52 -4.65 -8.40 6.63
N LEU A 53 -5.88 -7.92 6.53
CA LEU A 53 -6.22 -6.71 5.78
C LEU A 53 -6.56 -5.60 6.75
N TRP A 54 -5.92 -4.44 6.60
CA TRP A 54 -6.22 -3.23 7.33
C TRP A 54 -6.48 -2.12 6.33
N ALA A 55 -7.53 -1.34 6.52
CA ALA A 55 -7.89 -0.28 5.58
C ALA A 55 -8.11 1.03 6.31
N ILE A 56 -7.61 2.11 5.75
CA ILE A 56 -7.72 3.46 6.31
C ILE A 56 -8.27 4.39 5.23
N LYS A 57 -9.31 5.16 5.57
CA LYS A 57 -9.84 6.18 4.66
C LYS A 57 -8.86 7.35 4.54
N ALA A 58 -8.69 7.83 3.31
CA ALA A 58 -7.92 9.02 3.04
C ALA A 58 -8.76 9.98 2.19
N PRO A 59 -8.64 11.30 2.40
CA PRO A 59 -9.48 12.28 1.68
C PRO A 59 -9.15 12.37 0.21
N ASN A 60 -7.95 11.98 -0.18
CA ASN A 60 -7.48 12.00 -1.56
C ASN A 60 -6.26 11.11 -1.68
N ARG A 61 -5.73 11.00 -2.91
CA ARG A 61 -4.57 10.15 -3.21
C ARG A 61 -3.32 11.00 -3.40
N THR A 62 -3.03 11.86 -2.45
CA THR A 62 -1.79 12.67 -2.42
C THR A 62 -0.77 12.04 -1.49
N ALA A 63 0.51 12.39 -1.69
CA ALA A 63 1.57 11.94 -0.79
C ALA A 63 1.31 12.37 0.64
N LYS A 64 0.78 13.58 0.85
CA LYS A 64 0.45 14.06 2.20
C LYS A 64 -0.62 13.21 2.86
N ALA A 65 -1.69 12.90 2.14
CA ALA A 65 -2.78 12.07 2.69
C ALA A 65 -2.30 10.64 2.97
N LEU A 66 -1.46 10.10 2.10
CA LEU A 66 -0.87 8.78 2.31
C LEU A 66 0.04 8.76 3.54
N ASN A 67 0.85 9.80 3.74
CA ASN A 67 1.70 9.90 4.92
C ASN A 67 0.86 9.92 6.20
N THR A 68 -0.26 10.62 6.20
CA THR A 68 -1.18 10.63 7.35
C THR A 68 -1.75 9.23 7.60
N ALA A 69 -2.15 8.52 6.54
CA ALA A 69 -2.65 7.16 6.67
C ALA A 69 -1.57 6.20 7.18
N PHE A 70 -0.33 6.35 6.70
CA PHE A 70 0.81 5.57 7.21
C PHE A 70 1.05 5.85 8.68
N GLY A 71 0.91 7.09 9.13
CA GLY A 71 1.05 7.42 10.54
C GLY A 71 0.07 6.65 11.41
N LYS A 72 -1.19 6.57 10.98
CA LYS A 72 -2.21 5.79 11.67
C LYS A 72 -1.91 4.30 11.66
N PHE A 73 -1.48 3.77 10.51
CA PHE A 73 -1.10 2.37 10.38
C PHE A 73 0.08 2.04 11.29
N MET A 74 1.13 2.86 11.29
CA MET A 74 2.30 2.64 12.12
C MET A 74 1.96 2.77 13.61
N GLY A 75 0.98 3.61 13.96
CA GLY A 75 0.48 3.68 15.33
C GLY A 75 -0.16 2.39 15.79
N ALA A 76 -0.81 1.67 14.87
CA ALA A 76 -1.46 0.39 15.19
C ALA A 76 -0.48 -0.79 15.17
N PHE A 77 0.46 -0.83 14.21
CA PHE A 77 1.29 -2.01 13.96
C PHE A 77 2.80 -1.75 14.04
N GLY A 78 3.23 -0.54 14.36
CA GLY A 78 4.59 -0.04 14.26
C GLY A 78 5.73 -1.05 14.38
N PRO A 79 5.99 -1.61 15.60
CA PRO A 79 7.13 -2.52 15.77
C PRO A 79 7.04 -3.82 14.95
N GLN A 80 5.85 -4.13 14.46
CA GLN A 80 5.59 -5.35 13.69
C GLN A 80 5.70 -5.13 12.18
N VAL A 81 6.00 -3.91 11.74
CA VAL A 81 6.16 -3.59 10.32
C VAL A 81 7.64 -3.62 9.99
N LYS A 82 8.04 -4.51 9.08
CA LYS A 82 9.43 -4.66 8.65
C LYS A 82 9.65 -4.06 7.28
N SER A 83 8.71 -4.22 6.38
CA SER A 83 8.80 -3.64 5.04
C SER A 83 7.40 -3.41 4.47
N ILE A 84 7.35 -2.54 3.48
CA ILE A 84 6.15 -2.36 2.67
C ILE A 84 6.52 -2.49 1.20
N THR A 85 5.58 -2.96 0.39
CA THR A 85 5.72 -3.04 -1.06
C THR A 85 4.59 -2.23 -1.69
N VAL A 86 4.96 -1.33 -2.61
CA VAL A 86 4.04 -0.39 -3.25
C VAL A 86 4.32 -0.34 -4.74
N ASP A 87 3.44 0.32 -5.49
CA ASP A 87 3.73 0.66 -6.88
C ASP A 87 4.43 2.03 -6.96
N HIS A 88 4.78 2.46 -8.18
CA HIS A 88 5.44 3.75 -8.41
C HIS A 88 4.45 4.91 -8.59
N GLY A 89 3.25 4.80 -8.06
CA GLY A 89 2.29 5.90 -8.07
C GLY A 89 2.84 7.12 -7.32
N LYS A 90 2.51 8.31 -7.80
CA LYS A 90 3.02 9.55 -7.20
C LYS A 90 2.63 9.72 -5.72
N GLU A 91 1.59 9.05 -5.27
CA GLU A 91 1.18 9.09 -3.86
C GLU A 91 2.23 8.48 -2.94
N PHE A 92 3.16 7.67 -3.46
CA PHE A 92 4.25 7.08 -2.70
C PHE A 92 5.59 7.79 -2.92
N ALA A 93 5.58 9.00 -3.49
CA ALA A 93 6.80 9.74 -3.80
C ALA A 93 7.62 10.10 -2.55
N ASN A 94 6.98 10.21 -1.38
CA ASN A 94 7.66 10.54 -0.13
C ASN A 94 8.18 9.30 0.62
N TYR A 95 8.45 8.22 -0.09
CA TYR A 95 8.88 6.95 0.51
C TYR A 95 10.14 7.06 1.37
N GLN A 96 11.06 7.96 1.01
CA GLN A 96 12.29 8.14 1.78
C GLN A 96 12.01 8.63 3.19
N ALA A 97 11.04 9.52 3.36
CA ALA A 97 10.62 9.97 4.68
C ALA A 97 10.03 8.81 5.49
N LEU A 98 9.25 7.94 4.85
CA LEU A 98 8.70 6.76 5.51
C LEU A 98 9.81 5.81 5.96
N GLU A 99 10.81 5.59 5.12
CA GLU A 99 11.95 4.74 5.46
C GLU A 99 12.73 5.30 6.65
N GLN A 100 12.95 6.61 6.67
CA GLN A 100 13.71 7.26 7.73
C GLN A 100 12.91 7.35 9.04
N ASP A 101 11.65 7.77 8.95
CA ASP A 101 10.84 8.02 10.15
C ASP A 101 10.49 6.74 10.89
N TYR A 102 10.27 5.66 10.15
CA TYR A 102 9.81 4.40 10.74
C TYR A 102 10.85 3.27 10.66
N GLN A 103 12.00 3.54 10.04
CA GLN A 103 13.09 2.56 9.89
C GLN A 103 12.60 1.27 9.25
N ILE A 104 11.82 1.40 8.20
CA ILE A 104 11.31 0.29 7.40
C ILE A 104 11.90 0.37 6.00
N LYS A 105 11.80 -0.73 5.26
CA LYS A 105 12.21 -0.77 3.86
C LYS A 105 10.99 -0.66 2.97
N VAL A 106 11.06 0.19 1.94
CA VAL A 106 10.01 0.34 0.94
C VAL A 106 10.49 -0.28 -0.37
N TYR A 107 9.77 -1.28 -0.87
CA TYR A 107 10.05 -1.93 -2.14
C TYR A 107 9.02 -1.50 -3.17
N PHE A 108 9.47 -1.35 -4.41
CA PHE A 108 8.61 -0.93 -5.52
C PHE A 108 8.47 -2.05 -6.53
N CYS A 109 7.22 -2.35 -6.90
CA CYS A 109 6.92 -3.27 -7.98
C CYS A 109 7.44 -2.71 -9.31
N HIS A 110 7.74 -3.61 -10.26
CA HIS A 110 8.02 -3.16 -11.61
C HIS A 110 6.79 -2.47 -12.18
N PRO A 111 6.96 -1.42 -12.99
CA PRO A 111 5.82 -0.77 -13.63
C PRO A 111 4.97 -1.79 -14.39
N TYR A 112 3.65 -1.65 -14.27
CA TYR A 112 2.69 -2.51 -14.97
C TYR A 112 2.79 -4.00 -14.62
N SER A 113 3.26 -4.32 -13.40
CA SER A 113 3.38 -5.71 -12.93
C SER A 113 2.59 -5.91 -11.64
N PRO A 114 1.25 -5.73 -11.66
CA PRO A 114 0.44 -5.81 -10.44
C PRO A 114 0.45 -7.20 -9.79
N TRP A 115 0.75 -8.26 -10.55
CA TRP A 115 0.84 -9.63 -10.01
C TRP A 115 1.94 -9.76 -8.95
N GLU A 116 2.89 -8.84 -8.90
CA GLU A 116 3.96 -8.85 -7.89
C GLU A 116 3.43 -8.52 -6.48
N ARG A 117 2.18 -8.02 -6.38
CA ARG A 117 1.49 -7.73 -5.13
C ARG A 117 0.26 -8.63 -4.96
N GLY A 118 0.41 -9.92 -5.25
CA GLY A 118 -0.72 -10.83 -5.36
C GLY A 118 -1.71 -10.79 -4.20
N SER A 119 -1.25 -10.65 -2.95
CA SER A 119 -2.14 -10.58 -1.78
C SER A 119 -3.03 -9.36 -1.83
N ASN A 120 -2.47 -8.20 -2.19
CA ASN A 120 -3.22 -6.95 -2.24
C ASN A 120 -4.28 -7.00 -3.34
N GLU A 121 -3.91 -7.53 -4.53
CA GLU A 121 -4.84 -7.70 -5.63
C GLU A 121 -6.04 -8.56 -5.23
N TYR A 122 -5.79 -9.68 -4.55
CA TYR A 122 -6.83 -10.56 -4.09
C TYR A 122 -7.80 -9.85 -3.16
N PHE A 123 -7.28 -9.14 -2.15
CA PHE A 123 -8.13 -8.45 -1.18
C PHE A 123 -8.83 -7.23 -1.78
N ASN A 124 -8.21 -6.54 -2.73
CA ASN A 124 -8.86 -5.43 -3.42
C ASN A 124 -10.06 -5.90 -4.23
N ARG A 125 -9.99 -7.06 -4.86
CA ARG A 125 -11.14 -7.64 -5.54
C ARG A 125 -12.27 -7.97 -4.57
N ARG A 126 -11.95 -8.48 -3.38
CA ARG A 126 -12.95 -8.74 -2.35
C ARG A 126 -13.58 -7.47 -1.83
N LEU A 127 -12.79 -6.42 -1.64
CA LEU A 127 -13.30 -5.11 -1.27
C LEU A 127 -14.30 -4.60 -2.31
N ARG A 128 -14.00 -4.78 -3.60
CA ARG A 128 -14.88 -4.35 -4.67
C ARG A 128 -16.16 -5.17 -4.76
N TRP A 129 -16.20 -6.33 -4.15
CA TRP A 129 -17.44 -7.09 -4.04
C TRP A 129 -18.37 -6.47 -3.00
N PHE A 130 -17.84 -6.03 -1.84
CA PHE A 130 -18.63 -5.34 -0.81
C PHE A 130 -18.81 -3.87 -1.13
N PHE A 131 -17.84 -3.25 -1.79
CA PHE A 131 -17.84 -1.85 -2.20
C PHE A 131 -17.60 -1.77 -3.71
N PRO A 132 -18.67 -1.93 -4.53
CA PRO A 132 -18.51 -1.93 -5.99
C PRO A 132 -17.84 -0.65 -6.49
N LYS A 133 -17.24 -0.72 -7.69
CA LYS A 133 -16.70 0.48 -8.34
C LYS A 133 -17.76 1.57 -8.31
N LYS A 134 -17.33 2.81 -8.10
CA LYS A 134 -18.16 4.00 -7.91
C LYS A 134 -18.78 4.13 -6.52
N THR A 135 -18.44 3.25 -5.57
CA THR A 135 -18.79 3.49 -4.17
C THR A 135 -18.03 4.71 -3.66
N ASN A 136 -18.75 5.58 -2.97
CA ASN A 136 -18.17 6.77 -2.35
C ASN A 136 -17.74 6.43 -0.93
N PHE A 137 -16.43 6.59 -0.64
CA PHE A 137 -15.86 6.31 0.67
C PHE A 137 -15.80 7.53 1.59
N SER A 138 -16.24 8.68 1.10
CA SER A 138 -16.19 9.91 1.91
C SER A 138 -17.19 9.93 3.06
#